data_4ba67468fa9fad5c448e845fc4d6fb05
#
_entry.id   4ba67468fa9fad5c448e845fc4d6fb05
#
_cell.length_a   1.000
_cell.length_b   1.000
_cell.length_c   1.000
_cell.angle_alpha   90.00
_cell.angle_beta   90.00
_cell.angle_gamma   90.00
#
_symmetry.space_group_name_H-M   'P 1'
#
loop_
_entity.id
_entity.type
_entity.pdbx_description
1 polymer ?
#
loop_
_entity_poly.entity_id
_entity_poly.type
_entity_poly.pdbx_seq_one_letter_code
_entity_poly.pdbx_strand_id
1 'polypeptide(L)'
;MRRLTLALGGLLAAAATTLATAPAATAQETGSVYVVHGIPNTPVDVYVDGARALDDFAPGKSAGPVDLPAGARQVAIFPADAADGSGSPLLSASPEVPAGGNVTLVAHLDASGKPTVTPFVNDVSSVPAGQARVVVRHTAAAPAVDVLAGGSPVVSGLTNPNEKVLEVPPGTIPATVAAAGTTDPVIGPADLDLQEGTATFVHAIGSLQDKTLGLVTFTVDGLHSSPSDVPSGAPSGAPFDAGLPVGLVLVAAAGATVAGASAYRLARR
;
A
#
# COMPACT_ATOMS: atom_id res chain seq x y z
N MET A 1 -8.74 -13.41 -97.46
CA MET A 1 -9.64 -13.96 -96.45
C MET A 1 -8.79 -14.69 -95.36
N ARG A 2 -8.46 -14.08 -94.24
CA ARG A 2 -7.78 -14.69 -93.14
C ARG A 2 -8.53 -14.36 -91.86
N ARG A 3 -9.07 -15.37 -91.20
CA ARG A 3 -9.82 -15.24 -89.97
C ARG A 3 -8.89 -15.15 -88.83
N LEU A 4 -8.99 -14.09 -88.05
CA LEU A 4 -8.22 -13.86 -86.81
C LEU A 4 -9.07 -14.34 -85.60
N THR A 5 -8.62 -15.36 -84.91
CA THR A 5 -9.23 -15.87 -83.71
C THR A 5 -8.55 -15.18 -82.53
N LEU A 6 -9.34 -14.39 -81.73
CA LEU A 6 -8.87 -13.85 -80.45
C LEU A 6 -9.06 -14.94 -79.38
N ALA A 7 -8.01 -15.29 -78.68
CA ALA A 7 -8.05 -16.09 -77.46
C ALA A 7 -8.05 -15.14 -76.27
N LEU A 8 -9.13 -15.20 -75.45
CA LEU A 8 -9.24 -14.46 -74.21
C LEU A 8 -8.67 -15.27 -73.09
N GLY A 9 -7.47 -14.93 -72.62
CA GLY A 9 -6.84 -15.57 -71.45
C GLY A 9 -7.23 -14.79 -70.19
N GLY A 10 -8.04 -15.44 -69.33
CA GLY A 10 -8.40 -14.88 -68.02
C GLY A 10 -7.28 -15.08 -66.98
N LEU A 11 -6.78 -13.98 -66.45
CA LEU A 11 -5.81 -13.98 -65.33
C LEU A 11 -6.61 -13.93 -64.02
N LEU A 12 -6.68 -15.05 -63.26
CA LEU A 12 -7.16 -15.05 -61.88
C LEU A 12 -6.04 -14.55 -60.98
N ALA A 13 -6.17 -13.33 -60.49
CA ALA A 13 -5.30 -12.81 -59.41
C ALA A 13 -5.85 -13.30 -58.07
N ALA A 14 -5.16 -14.27 -57.44
CA ALA A 14 -5.44 -14.68 -56.05
C ALA A 14 -4.84 -13.64 -55.11
N ALA A 15 -5.69 -12.81 -54.49
CA ALA A 15 -5.29 -11.91 -53.39
C ALA A 15 -5.12 -12.72 -52.09
N ALA A 16 -3.86 -12.99 -51.71
CA ALA A 16 -3.55 -13.55 -50.43
C ALA A 16 -3.63 -12.44 -49.38
N THR A 17 -4.72 -12.40 -48.60
CA THR A 17 -4.84 -11.55 -47.41
C THR A 17 -3.96 -12.14 -46.27
N THR A 18 -2.80 -11.57 -46.04
CA THR A 18 -2.00 -11.81 -44.85
C THR A 18 -2.67 -11.16 -43.66
N LEU A 19 -3.32 -11.95 -42.78
CA LEU A 19 -3.72 -11.48 -41.46
C LEU A 19 -2.43 -11.20 -40.66
N ALA A 20 -2.10 -9.92 -40.49
CA ALA A 20 -1.07 -9.50 -39.54
C ALA A 20 -1.62 -9.71 -38.12
N THR A 21 -1.15 -10.73 -37.41
CA THR A 21 -1.38 -10.90 -35.98
C THR A 21 -0.58 -9.82 -35.27
N ALA A 22 -1.29 -8.76 -34.79
CA ALA A 22 -0.67 -7.78 -33.90
C ALA A 22 -0.22 -8.51 -32.62
N PRO A 23 1.03 -8.29 -32.13
CA PRO A 23 1.43 -8.84 -30.87
C PRO A 23 0.50 -8.36 -29.77
N ALA A 24 -0.02 -9.27 -28.96
CA ALA A 24 -0.78 -8.92 -27.78
C ALA A 24 0.15 -8.07 -26.86
N ALA A 25 -0.25 -6.83 -26.58
CA ALA A 25 0.45 -6.02 -25.61
C ALA A 25 0.34 -6.72 -24.26
N THR A 26 1.46 -7.26 -23.75
CA THR A 26 1.52 -7.77 -22.39
C THR A 26 1.32 -6.57 -21.46
N ALA A 27 0.30 -6.62 -20.59
CA ALA A 27 0.13 -5.62 -19.56
C ALA A 27 1.42 -5.60 -18.72
N GLN A 28 2.04 -4.43 -18.59
CA GLN A 28 3.21 -4.29 -17.75
C GLN A 28 2.79 -4.48 -16.30
N GLU A 29 3.47 -5.38 -15.58
CA GLU A 29 3.23 -5.59 -14.16
C GLU A 29 3.51 -4.29 -13.39
N THR A 30 2.70 -3.98 -12.40
CA THR A 30 2.85 -2.80 -11.54
C THR A 30 3.16 -3.22 -10.11
N GLY A 31 3.70 -2.30 -9.32
CA GLY A 31 3.78 -2.38 -7.86
C GLY A 31 3.19 -1.13 -7.22
N SER A 32 2.66 -1.27 -6.03
CA SER A 32 2.06 -0.18 -5.26
C SER A 32 3.12 0.59 -4.48
N VAL A 33 3.17 1.90 -4.65
CA VAL A 33 4.18 2.77 -4.04
C VAL A 33 3.54 3.79 -3.11
N TYR A 34 4.01 3.85 -1.87
CA TYR A 34 3.74 4.91 -0.91
C TYR A 34 4.92 5.87 -0.86
N VAL A 35 4.65 7.13 -0.60
CA VAL A 35 5.68 8.16 -0.41
C VAL A 35 5.50 8.79 0.97
N VAL A 36 6.58 8.91 1.72
CA VAL A 36 6.61 9.59 3.03
C VAL A 36 7.59 10.76 2.95
N HIS A 37 7.12 11.95 3.35
CA HIS A 37 7.95 13.15 3.41
C HIS A 37 8.39 13.44 4.83
N GLY A 38 9.60 13.03 5.17
CA GLY A 38 10.20 13.15 6.50
C GLY A 38 11.24 14.27 6.64
N ILE A 39 11.49 15.07 5.57
CA ILE A 39 12.39 16.24 5.65
C ILE A 39 11.57 17.41 6.21
N PRO A 40 11.98 18.02 7.34
CA PRO A 40 11.20 19.09 7.96
C PRO A 40 11.27 20.41 7.17
N ASN A 41 10.23 21.23 7.32
CA ASN A 41 10.16 22.63 6.87
C ASN A 41 10.35 22.91 5.37
N THR A 42 10.30 21.88 4.51
CA THR A 42 10.57 22.04 3.07
C THR A 42 9.47 21.34 2.28
N PRO A 43 8.39 22.03 1.85
CA PRO A 43 7.45 21.45 0.89
C PRO A 43 8.16 21.13 -0.42
N VAL A 44 7.76 20.06 -1.10
CA VAL A 44 8.44 19.56 -2.29
C VAL A 44 7.45 19.08 -3.37
N ASP A 45 7.91 19.12 -4.61
CA ASP A 45 7.29 18.42 -5.72
C ASP A 45 8.03 17.09 -5.98
N VAL A 46 7.28 16.03 -6.18
CA VAL A 46 7.84 14.71 -6.48
C VAL A 46 7.54 14.34 -7.93
N TYR A 47 8.58 14.06 -8.67
CA TYR A 47 8.52 13.60 -10.06
C TYR A 47 8.93 12.13 -10.15
N VAL A 48 8.20 11.36 -10.94
CA VAL A 48 8.52 9.97 -11.27
C VAL A 48 8.61 9.85 -12.78
N ASP A 49 9.75 9.35 -13.27
CA ASP A 49 10.04 9.21 -14.70
C ASP A 49 9.77 10.50 -15.49
N GLY A 50 10.03 11.66 -14.86
CA GLY A 50 9.85 12.99 -15.45
C GLY A 50 8.43 13.56 -15.37
N ALA A 51 7.47 12.80 -14.89
CA ALA A 51 6.09 13.27 -14.67
C ALA A 51 5.89 13.68 -13.19
N ARG A 52 5.23 14.84 -12.94
CA ARG A 52 4.89 15.25 -11.58
C ARG A 52 3.84 14.33 -10.99
N ALA A 53 4.22 13.61 -9.93
CA ALA A 53 3.36 12.68 -9.21
C ALA A 53 2.70 13.34 -7.98
N LEU A 54 3.44 14.20 -7.26
CA LEU A 54 2.94 14.96 -6.12
C LEU A 54 3.34 16.43 -6.27
N ASP A 55 2.41 17.32 -5.98
CA ASP A 55 2.53 18.78 -6.04
C ASP A 55 2.38 19.33 -4.62
N ASP A 56 3.23 20.28 -4.24
CA ASP A 56 3.23 20.94 -2.92
C ASP A 56 3.19 19.94 -1.74
N PHE A 57 3.90 18.82 -1.86
CA PHE A 57 3.86 17.76 -0.86
C PHE A 57 4.47 18.25 0.46
N ALA A 58 3.61 18.44 1.46
CA ALA A 58 3.99 19.00 2.73
C ALA A 58 4.82 18.05 3.61
N PRO A 59 5.77 18.56 4.41
CA PRO A 59 6.48 17.78 5.42
C PRO A 59 5.55 17.06 6.39
N GLY A 60 5.96 15.87 6.83
CA GLY A 60 5.20 15.08 7.80
C GLY A 60 3.94 14.43 7.21
N LYS A 61 3.86 14.28 5.89
CA LYS A 61 2.75 13.63 5.21
C LYS A 61 3.18 12.33 4.51
N SER A 62 2.20 11.46 4.30
CA SER A 62 2.30 10.30 3.42
C SER A 62 1.30 10.43 2.28
N ALA A 63 1.61 9.84 1.14
CA ALA A 63 0.75 9.75 -0.04
C ALA A 63 0.83 8.34 -0.64
N GLY A 64 -0.21 7.93 -1.35
CA GLY A 64 -0.31 6.62 -1.98
C GLY A 64 -1.48 5.78 -1.46
N PRO A 65 -1.63 4.52 -1.93
CA PRO A 65 -0.73 3.92 -2.91
C PRO A 65 -0.89 4.51 -4.32
N VAL A 66 0.21 4.59 -5.06
CA VAL A 66 0.23 4.88 -6.48
C VAL A 66 0.81 3.65 -7.19
N ASP A 67 0.10 3.13 -8.19
CA ASP A 67 0.59 2.00 -8.97
C ASP A 67 1.58 2.48 -10.02
N LEU A 68 2.83 2.03 -9.90
CA LEU A 68 3.89 2.32 -10.83
C LEU A 68 4.31 1.04 -11.57
N PRO A 69 4.73 1.15 -12.85
CA PRO A 69 5.30 0.02 -13.56
C PRO A 69 6.47 -0.60 -12.79
N ALA A 70 6.56 -1.94 -12.79
CA ALA A 70 7.66 -2.66 -12.17
C ALA A 70 9.01 -2.31 -12.82
N GLY A 71 10.09 -2.44 -12.05
CA GLY A 71 11.46 -2.11 -12.45
C GLY A 71 11.97 -0.80 -11.85
N ALA A 72 13.15 -0.39 -12.24
CA ALA A 72 13.78 0.83 -11.75
C ALA A 72 13.00 2.08 -12.20
N ARG A 73 12.64 2.95 -11.24
CA ARG A 73 11.95 4.22 -11.51
C ARG A 73 12.85 5.40 -11.15
N GLN A 74 12.87 6.41 -12.00
CA GLN A 74 13.59 7.64 -11.70
C GLN A 74 12.72 8.55 -10.84
N VAL A 75 13.13 8.76 -9.59
CA VAL A 75 12.46 9.67 -8.66
C VAL A 75 13.33 10.91 -8.49
N ALA A 76 12.73 12.08 -8.70
CA ALA A 76 13.37 13.38 -8.51
C ALA A 76 12.47 14.26 -7.62
N ILE A 77 13.09 14.91 -6.64
CA ILE A 77 12.41 15.79 -5.68
C ILE A 77 12.91 17.20 -5.92
N PHE A 78 11.98 18.12 -6.17
CA PHE A 78 12.22 19.52 -6.41
C PHE A 78 11.60 20.38 -5.31
N PRO A 79 12.01 21.67 -5.17
CA PRO A 79 11.25 22.62 -4.34
C PRO A 79 9.80 22.75 -4.85
N ALA A 80 8.85 22.95 -3.95
CA ALA A 80 7.41 23.06 -4.26
C ALA A 80 7.05 24.22 -5.23
N ASP A 81 7.92 25.21 -5.37
CA ASP A 81 7.75 26.34 -6.29
C ASP A 81 8.45 26.12 -7.65
N ALA A 82 8.95 24.91 -7.92
CA ALA A 82 9.55 24.58 -9.21
C ALA A 82 8.47 24.59 -10.31
N ALA A 83 8.70 25.38 -11.37
CA ALA A 83 7.73 25.52 -12.46
C ALA A 83 7.46 24.19 -13.19
N ASP A 84 8.49 23.36 -13.26
CA ASP A 84 8.47 22.04 -13.90
C ASP A 84 9.59 21.15 -13.32
N GLY A 85 9.68 19.91 -13.77
CA GLY A 85 10.75 18.97 -13.39
C GLY A 85 12.08 19.23 -14.09
N SER A 86 12.31 20.40 -14.67
CA SER A 86 13.59 20.77 -15.29
C SER A 86 14.54 21.42 -14.27
N GLY A 87 15.83 21.26 -14.49
CA GLY A 87 16.85 21.81 -13.59
C GLY A 87 17.45 20.75 -12.66
N SER A 88 18.06 21.24 -11.55
CA SER A 88 18.71 20.35 -10.58
C SER A 88 17.75 20.00 -9.46
N PRO A 89 17.41 18.71 -9.26
CA PRO A 89 16.59 18.31 -8.14
C PRO A 89 17.33 18.47 -6.81
N LEU A 90 16.58 18.65 -5.71
CA LEU A 90 17.11 18.59 -4.35
C LEU A 90 17.63 17.19 -4.01
N LEU A 91 16.90 16.17 -4.46
CA LEU A 91 17.24 14.76 -4.28
C LEU A 91 16.86 13.98 -5.53
N SER A 92 17.64 12.94 -5.82
CA SER A 92 17.32 11.95 -6.86
C SER A 92 17.57 10.55 -6.32
N ALA A 93 16.74 9.60 -6.73
CA ALA A 93 16.87 8.19 -6.41
C ALA A 93 16.35 7.34 -7.57
N SER A 94 16.84 6.10 -7.66
CA SER A 94 16.36 5.13 -8.65
C SER A 94 15.92 3.86 -7.93
N PRO A 95 14.80 3.92 -7.16
CA PRO A 95 14.29 2.75 -6.48
C PRO A 95 13.80 1.69 -7.47
N GLU A 96 13.93 0.42 -7.06
CA GLU A 96 13.31 -0.71 -7.75
C GLU A 96 11.88 -0.90 -7.23
N VAL A 97 10.92 -0.97 -8.15
CA VAL A 97 9.53 -1.31 -7.84
C VAL A 97 9.32 -2.78 -8.19
N PRO A 98 9.14 -3.68 -7.20
CA PRO A 98 8.92 -5.10 -7.48
C PRO A 98 7.57 -5.32 -8.15
N ALA A 99 7.52 -6.23 -9.13
CA ALA A 99 6.26 -6.65 -9.75
C ALA A 99 5.29 -7.25 -8.73
N GLY A 100 4.07 -6.72 -8.65
CA GLY A 100 3.08 -7.10 -7.63
C GLY A 100 3.49 -6.73 -6.19
N GLY A 101 4.61 -6.02 -6.01
CA GLY A 101 5.14 -5.64 -4.71
C GLY A 101 4.52 -4.38 -4.14
N ASN A 102 4.86 -4.09 -2.89
CA ASN A 102 4.48 -2.88 -2.18
C ASN A 102 5.73 -2.21 -1.61
N VAL A 103 5.92 -0.93 -1.86
CA VAL A 103 7.15 -0.18 -1.50
C VAL A 103 6.78 1.15 -0.87
N THR A 104 7.53 1.56 0.14
CA THR A 104 7.51 2.93 0.66
C THR A 104 8.80 3.64 0.29
N LEU A 105 8.70 4.79 -0.36
CA LEU A 105 9.82 5.70 -0.59
C LEU A 105 9.79 6.78 0.49
N VAL A 106 10.82 6.83 1.31
CA VAL A 106 10.92 7.81 2.41
C VAL A 106 11.98 8.83 2.06
N ALA A 107 11.55 10.08 1.81
CA ALA A 107 12.46 11.23 1.78
C ALA A 107 12.69 11.70 3.21
N HIS A 108 13.92 11.61 3.70
CA HIS A 108 14.21 11.84 5.11
C HIS A 108 15.62 12.39 5.33
N LEU A 109 15.96 12.67 6.58
CA LEU A 109 17.33 13.00 6.98
C LEU A 109 18.06 11.73 7.42
N ASP A 110 19.25 11.48 6.89
CA ASP A 110 20.12 10.41 7.39
C ASP A 110 20.61 10.70 8.83
N ALA A 111 21.37 9.78 9.43
CA ALA A 111 21.90 9.94 10.80
C ALA A 111 22.80 11.18 10.97
N SER A 112 23.35 11.74 9.89
CA SER A 112 24.17 12.96 9.89
C SER A 112 23.35 14.24 9.64
N GLY A 113 22.05 14.13 9.42
CA GLY A 113 21.17 15.25 9.08
C GLY A 113 21.14 15.60 7.59
N LYS A 114 21.75 14.80 6.71
CA LYS A 114 21.73 15.03 5.28
C LYS A 114 20.47 14.46 4.65
N PRO A 115 19.77 15.22 3.77
CA PRO A 115 18.62 14.72 3.04
C PRO A 115 18.96 13.51 2.15
N THR A 116 18.10 12.49 2.17
CA THR A 116 18.24 11.26 1.40
C THR A 116 16.87 10.65 1.07
N VAL A 117 16.83 9.67 0.17
CA VAL A 117 15.65 8.84 -0.11
C VAL A 117 16.00 7.38 0.14
N THR A 118 15.22 6.71 0.97
CA THR A 118 15.38 5.28 1.25
C THR A 118 14.12 4.53 0.81
N PRO A 119 14.25 3.52 -0.08
CA PRO A 119 13.16 2.60 -0.38
C PRO A 119 13.06 1.51 0.68
N PHE A 120 11.83 1.17 1.08
CA PHE A 120 11.51 0.04 1.94
C PHE A 120 10.50 -0.86 1.23
N VAL A 121 10.80 -2.14 1.10
CA VAL A 121 9.82 -3.13 0.61
C VAL A 121 8.89 -3.44 1.78
N ASN A 122 7.59 -3.23 1.59
CA ASN A 122 6.58 -3.49 2.60
C ASN A 122 6.18 -4.96 2.58
N ASP A 123 6.22 -5.62 3.72
CA ASP A 123 5.62 -6.93 3.88
C ASP A 123 4.09 -6.76 4.03
N VAL A 124 3.38 -7.05 2.95
CA VAL A 124 1.92 -7.05 2.88
C VAL A 124 1.36 -8.48 2.78
N SER A 125 2.12 -9.48 3.19
CA SER A 125 1.62 -10.85 3.34
C SER A 125 0.54 -10.92 4.43
N SER A 126 -0.22 -12.02 4.40
CA SER A 126 -1.32 -12.21 5.37
C SER A 126 -0.82 -12.11 6.82
N VAL A 127 -1.56 -11.38 7.63
CA VAL A 127 -1.36 -11.25 9.07
C VAL A 127 -2.13 -12.39 9.77
N PRO A 128 -1.55 -13.07 10.77
CA PRO A 128 -2.25 -14.11 11.53
C PRO A 128 -3.57 -13.61 12.13
N ALA A 129 -4.57 -14.48 12.22
CA ALA A 129 -5.85 -14.15 12.84
C ALA A 129 -5.66 -13.66 14.28
N GLY A 130 -6.38 -12.60 14.66
CA GLY A 130 -6.26 -11.96 15.96
C GLY A 130 -5.01 -11.09 16.12
N GLN A 131 -4.29 -10.77 15.03
CA GLN A 131 -3.08 -9.94 15.05
C GLN A 131 -3.20 -8.72 14.12
N ALA A 132 -2.41 -7.71 14.41
CA ALA A 132 -2.07 -6.58 13.56
C ALA A 132 -0.55 -6.54 13.37
N ARG A 133 -0.09 -6.15 12.21
CA ARG A 133 1.34 -5.92 11.94
C ARG A 133 1.67 -4.46 12.17
N VAL A 134 2.77 -4.19 12.89
CA VAL A 134 3.32 -2.84 13.06
C VAL A 134 4.75 -2.84 12.54
N VAL A 135 5.04 -1.93 11.63
CA VAL A 135 6.38 -1.73 11.07
C VAL A 135 6.89 -0.38 11.53
N VAL A 136 7.88 -0.39 12.41
CA VAL A 136 8.49 0.84 12.92
C VAL A 136 9.79 1.11 12.17
N ARG A 137 9.90 2.31 11.58
CA ARG A 137 11.05 2.78 10.80
C ARG A 137 11.69 3.97 11.46
N HIS A 138 12.98 3.88 11.68
CA HIS A 138 13.76 5.01 12.16
C HIS A 138 14.38 5.74 10.97
N THR A 139 13.74 6.84 10.56
CA THR A 139 14.14 7.70 9.44
C THR A 139 14.37 9.15 9.89
N ALA A 140 14.70 9.36 11.17
CA ALA A 140 15.03 10.66 11.74
C ALA A 140 16.55 10.84 11.88
N ALA A 141 17.04 12.06 11.78
CA ALA A 141 18.39 12.44 12.17
C ALA A 141 18.49 12.46 13.70
N ALA A 142 18.64 11.28 14.28
CA ALA A 142 18.79 11.04 15.70
C ALA A 142 19.67 9.80 15.93
N PRO A 143 20.29 9.66 17.12
CA PRO A 143 20.95 8.42 17.53
C PRO A 143 19.99 7.23 17.53
N ALA A 144 20.53 6.04 17.88
CA ALA A 144 19.69 4.85 18.09
C ALA A 144 18.58 5.13 19.11
N VAL A 145 17.40 4.56 18.86
CA VAL A 145 16.20 4.76 19.67
C VAL A 145 15.64 3.43 20.18
N ASP A 146 14.93 3.52 21.29
CA ASP A 146 14.06 2.46 21.80
C ASP A 146 12.60 2.87 21.55
N VAL A 147 11.75 1.89 21.19
CA VAL A 147 10.31 2.09 21.06
C VAL A 147 9.61 1.41 22.23
N LEU A 148 8.79 2.17 22.92
CA LEU A 148 8.05 1.70 24.08
C LEU A 148 6.57 1.61 23.74
N ALA A 149 5.93 0.53 24.17
CA ALA A 149 4.50 0.33 24.16
C ALA A 149 3.99 0.28 25.60
N GLY A 150 3.11 1.20 25.98
CA GLY A 150 2.64 1.30 27.38
C GLY A 150 3.76 1.47 28.40
N GLY A 151 4.86 2.15 28.03
CA GLY A 151 6.03 2.37 28.88
C GLY A 151 7.05 1.23 28.93
N SER A 152 6.79 0.10 28.24
CA SER A 152 7.72 -1.03 28.17
C SER A 152 8.43 -1.07 26.82
N PRO A 153 9.76 -1.28 26.75
CA PRO A 153 10.48 -1.36 25.48
C PRO A 153 10.07 -2.61 24.69
N VAL A 154 9.63 -2.41 23.44
CA VAL A 154 9.27 -3.47 22.49
C VAL A 154 10.27 -3.55 21.31
N VAL A 155 11.01 -2.47 21.07
CA VAL A 155 12.14 -2.42 20.14
C VAL A 155 13.26 -1.67 20.83
N SER A 156 14.49 -2.17 20.74
CA SER A 156 15.65 -1.52 21.34
C SER A 156 16.77 -1.31 20.33
N GLY A 157 17.43 -0.16 20.42
CA GLY A 157 18.61 0.17 19.64
C GLY A 157 18.36 0.32 18.14
N LEU A 158 17.16 0.73 17.71
CA LEU A 158 16.84 0.92 16.30
C LEU A 158 17.59 2.14 15.76
N THR A 159 18.37 1.94 14.69
CA THR A 159 19.20 2.98 14.06
C THR A 159 18.63 3.38 12.69
N ASN A 160 18.86 4.62 12.28
CA ASN A 160 18.52 5.14 10.95
C ASN A 160 19.47 4.55 9.87
N PRO A 161 18.98 4.02 8.74
CA PRO A 161 17.57 3.90 8.30
C PRO A 161 17.02 2.45 8.44
N ASN A 162 16.96 1.91 9.63
CA ASN A 162 16.46 0.55 9.83
C ASN A 162 14.99 0.50 10.24
N GLU A 163 14.41 -0.70 10.11
CA GLU A 163 13.05 -0.99 10.52
C GLU A 163 12.96 -2.21 11.44
N LYS A 164 11.85 -2.31 12.17
CA LYS A 164 11.47 -3.49 12.94
C LYS A 164 10.00 -3.80 12.70
N VAL A 165 9.72 -5.06 12.40
CA VAL A 165 8.39 -5.60 12.24
C VAL A 165 7.97 -6.29 13.53
N LEU A 166 6.75 -6.03 13.97
CA LEU A 166 6.11 -6.63 15.14
C LEU A 166 4.72 -7.12 14.72
N GLU A 167 4.30 -8.26 15.26
CA GLU A 167 2.92 -8.71 15.22
C GLU A 167 2.35 -8.65 16.62
N VAL A 168 1.24 -7.93 16.78
CA VAL A 168 0.67 -7.61 18.09
C VAL A 168 -0.85 -7.77 18.06
N PRO A 169 -1.50 -8.02 19.21
CA PRO A 169 -2.96 -7.98 19.24
C PRO A 169 -3.50 -6.61 18.81
N PRO A 170 -4.68 -6.57 18.14
CA PRO A 170 -5.33 -5.31 17.77
C PRO A 170 -5.76 -4.52 19.01
N GLY A 171 -5.83 -3.21 18.88
CA GLY A 171 -6.20 -2.28 19.94
C GLY A 171 -5.43 -0.97 19.87
N THR A 172 -5.76 -0.04 20.75
CA THR A 172 -5.06 1.24 20.85
C THR A 172 -3.86 1.10 21.78
N ILE A 173 -2.66 1.36 21.28
CA ILE A 173 -1.39 1.24 22.03
C ILE A 173 -0.73 2.63 22.12
N PRO A 174 -0.49 3.15 23.34
CA PRO A 174 0.31 4.35 23.51
C PRO A 174 1.77 4.04 23.20
N ALA A 175 2.26 4.53 22.07
CA ALA A 175 3.63 4.36 21.61
C ALA A 175 4.49 5.58 21.95
N THR A 176 5.71 5.33 22.39
CA THR A 176 6.71 6.35 22.73
C THR A 176 8.04 5.98 22.09
N VAL A 177 8.76 6.97 21.59
CA VAL A 177 10.15 6.80 21.15
C VAL A 177 11.06 7.50 22.15
N ALA A 178 12.05 6.80 22.65
CA ALA A 178 13.06 7.31 23.58
C ALA A 178 14.47 7.12 23.01
N ALA A 179 15.45 7.83 23.50
CA ALA A 179 16.85 7.55 23.19
C ALA A 179 17.21 6.14 23.70
N ALA A 180 18.02 5.39 22.96
CA ALA A 180 18.36 4.02 23.31
C ALA A 180 18.93 3.90 24.75
N GLY A 181 18.38 2.96 25.50
CA GLY A 181 18.74 2.74 26.91
C GLY A 181 18.07 3.72 27.90
N THR A 182 17.11 4.53 27.43
CA THR A 182 16.33 5.44 28.30
C THR A 182 14.83 5.21 28.14
N THR A 183 14.03 5.82 29.02
CA THR A 183 12.57 5.84 28.93
C THR A 183 12.01 7.26 28.74
N ASP A 184 12.89 8.26 28.67
CA ASP A 184 12.48 9.65 28.50
C ASP A 184 12.03 9.89 27.06
N PRO A 185 10.80 10.34 26.83
CA PRO A 185 10.25 10.49 25.48
C PRO A 185 11.00 11.57 24.68
N VAL A 186 11.41 11.23 23.46
CA VAL A 186 11.83 12.19 22.44
C VAL A 186 10.73 12.38 21.37
N ILE A 187 9.81 11.39 21.23
CA ILE A 187 8.58 11.49 20.45
C ILE A 187 7.46 10.79 21.24
N GLY A 188 6.29 11.39 21.28
CA GLY A 188 5.10 10.81 21.91
C GLY A 188 4.91 11.21 23.38
N PRO A 189 4.00 10.50 24.10
CA PRO A 189 3.23 9.34 23.62
C PRO A 189 2.28 9.68 22.47
N ALA A 190 2.11 8.73 21.54
CA ALA A 190 1.15 8.80 20.44
C ALA A 190 0.32 7.52 20.45
N ASP A 191 -1.01 7.65 20.40
CA ASP A 191 -1.89 6.50 20.35
C ASP A 191 -1.90 5.91 18.94
N LEU A 192 -1.51 4.64 18.82
CA LEU A 192 -1.60 3.84 17.60
C LEU A 192 -2.84 2.97 17.68
N ASP A 193 -3.80 3.20 16.78
CA ASP A 193 -4.99 2.37 16.64
C ASP A 193 -4.68 1.24 15.64
N LEU A 194 -4.53 0.02 16.15
CA LEU A 194 -4.11 -1.16 15.42
C LEU A 194 -5.31 -2.06 15.17
N GLN A 195 -5.62 -2.29 13.91
CA GLN A 195 -6.76 -3.12 13.51
C GLN A 195 -6.30 -4.51 13.08
N GLU A 196 -7.11 -5.54 13.38
CA GLU A 196 -6.85 -6.91 12.96
C GLU A 196 -6.71 -7.01 11.44
N GLY A 197 -5.73 -7.80 10.98
CA GLY A 197 -5.52 -8.04 9.54
C GLY A 197 -5.04 -6.81 8.77
N THR A 198 -4.38 -5.88 9.45
CA THR A 198 -3.76 -4.69 8.84
C THR A 198 -2.27 -4.62 9.12
N ALA A 199 -1.54 -3.85 8.30
CA ALA A 199 -0.16 -3.46 8.57
C ALA A 199 -0.08 -1.94 8.74
N THR A 200 0.28 -1.48 9.94
CA THR A 200 0.49 -0.07 10.26
C THR A 200 1.98 0.27 10.19
N PHE A 201 2.33 1.17 9.30
CA PHE A 201 3.70 1.66 9.10
C PHE A 201 3.89 2.97 9.86
N VAL A 202 4.88 2.99 10.76
CA VAL A 202 5.18 4.11 11.65
C VAL A 202 6.59 4.58 11.36
N HIS A 203 6.74 5.82 10.90
CA HIS A 203 8.03 6.42 10.56
C HIS A 203 8.37 7.51 11.58
N ALA A 204 9.47 7.32 12.30
CA ALA A 204 10.09 8.41 13.07
C ALA A 204 10.88 9.27 12.08
N ILE A 205 10.56 10.56 12.00
CA ILE A 205 11.10 11.52 11.02
C ILE A 205 11.66 12.75 11.71
N GLY A 206 12.30 13.63 10.93
CA GLY A 206 12.82 14.92 11.40
C GLY A 206 14.22 14.85 11.99
N SER A 207 14.55 15.77 12.88
CA SER A 207 15.87 15.95 13.51
C SER A 207 15.75 16.18 15.01
N LEU A 208 16.50 15.44 15.81
CA LEU A 208 16.60 15.66 17.25
C LEU A 208 17.28 17.00 17.56
N GLN A 209 18.34 17.33 16.82
CA GLN A 209 19.09 18.57 17.00
C GLN A 209 18.23 19.79 16.73
N ASP A 210 17.40 19.75 15.66
CA ASP A 210 16.56 20.86 15.24
C ASP A 210 15.18 20.86 15.92
N LYS A 211 14.93 19.88 16.81
CA LYS A 211 13.65 19.73 17.53
C LYS A 211 12.44 19.58 16.61
N THR A 212 12.64 18.92 15.47
CA THR A 212 11.60 18.68 14.46
C THR A 212 11.14 17.22 14.41
N LEU A 213 11.50 16.43 15.43
CA LEU A 213 11.09 15.03 15.51
C LEU A 213 9.56 14.90 15.47
N GLY A 214 9.09 13.89 14.74
CA GLY A 214 7.68 13.57 14.61
C GLY A 214 7.44 12.15 14.12
N LEU A 215 6.16 11.80 14.01
CA LEU A 215 5.73 10.52 13.43
C LEU A 215 4.89 10.77 12.18
N VAL A 216 5.08 9.90 11.18
CA VAL A 216 4.17 9.73 10.05
C VAL A 216 3.70 8.30 10.03
N THR A 217 2.39 8.09 9.94
CA THR A 217 1.79 6.77 9.92
C THR A 217 0.87 6.61 8.72
N PHE A 218 0.80 5.39 8.19
CA PHE A 218 -0.26 4.97 7.27
C PHE A 218 -0.52 3.47 7.48
N THR A 219 -1.67 3.00 7.01
CA THR A 219 -2.10 1.61 7.19
C THR A 219 -2.41 0.98 5.83
N VAL A 220 -2.06 -0.30 5.70
CA VAL A 220 -2.46 -1.17 4.59
C VAL A 220 -3.44 -2.19 5.15
N ASP A 221 -4.63 -2.22 4.56
CA ASP A 221 -5.74 -3.07 4.99
C ASP A 221 -5.83 -4.35 4.15
N GLY A 222 -6.74 -5.26 4.56
CA GLY A 222 -7.08 -6.44 3.77
C GLY A 222 -6.07 -7.57 3.87
N LEU A 223 -5.20 -7.58 4.89
CA LEU A 223 -4.17 -8.59 5.11
C LEU A 223 -4.66 -9.75 6.00
N HIS A 224 -5.96 -9.98 6.10
CA HIS A 224 -6.51 -11.07 6.88
C HIS A 224 -6.04 -12.43 6.35
N SER A 225 -5.57 -13.30 7.23
CA SER A 225 -5.35 -14.70 6.90
C SER A 225 -6.71 -15.36 6.65
N SER A 226 -6.87 -15.97 5.47
CA SER A 226 -8.01 -16.88 5.26
C SER A 226 -7.82 -18.08 6.18
N PRO A 227 -8.88 -18.57 6.90
CA PRO A 227 -8.79 -19.80 7.65
C PRO A 227 -8.39 -20.93 6.68
N SER A 228 -7.24 -21.53 6.90
CA SER A 228 -6.72 -22.62 6.04
C SER A 228 -7.53 -23.92 6.15
N ASP A 229 -8.37 -24.03 7.19
CA ASP A 229 -9.28 -25.15 7.42
C ASP A 229 -10.65 -24.62 7.84
N VAL A 230 -11.52 -24.41 6.87
CA VAL A 230 -12.94 -24.60 7.14
C VAL A 230 -13.13 -26.10 7.16
N PRO A 231 -13.36 -26.77 8.31
CA PRO A 231 -13.78 -28.16 8.26
C PRO A 231 -15.08 -28.16 7.45
N SER A 232 -14.98 -28.60 6.19
CA SER A 232 -16.17 -28.93 5.43
C SER A 232 -16.82 -30.05 6.23
N GLY A 233 -17.85 -29.68 6.98
CA GLY A 233 -18.75 -30.63 7.62
C GLY A 233 -19.40 -31.43 6.51
N ALA A 234 -18.66 -32.42 5.97
CA ALA A 234 -19.30 -33.49 5.26
C ALA A 234 -20.24 -34.11 6.30
N PRO A 235 -21.55 -34.12 6.09
CA PRO A 235 -22.42 -34.95 6.90
C PRO A 235 -21.91 -36.36 6.74
N SER A 236 -21.29 -36.91 7.81
CA SER A 236 -21.01 -38.34 7.90
C SER A 236 -22.36 -39.00 7.67
N GLY A 237 -22.53 -39.63 6.52
CA GLY A 237 -23.71 -40.39 6.18
C GLY A 237 -23.91 -41.53 7.19
N ALA A 238 -24.62 -41.23 8.27
CA ALA A 238 -25.29 -42.27 9.02
C ALA A 238 -26.37 -42.83 8.07
N PRO A 239 -26.46 -44.13 7.88
CA PRO A 239 -27.55 -44.71 7.12
C PRO A 239 -28.85 -44.38 7.79
N PHE A 240 -29.72 -43.59 7.12
CA PHE A 240 -31.07 -43.39 7.55
C PHE A 240 -31.81 -44.73 7.48
N ASP A 241 -32.07 -45.30 8.66
CA ASP A 241 -32.94 -46.43 8.78
C ASP A 241 -34.37 -46.01 8.38
N ALA A 242 -34.89 -46.60 7.31
CA ALA A 242 -36.20 -46.26 6.74
C ALA A 242 -37.33 -46.76 7.63
N GLY A 243 -37.85 -45.87 8.44
CA GLY A 243 -39.00 -46.22 9.28
C GLY A 243 -39.62 -45.07 10.04
N LEU A 244 -40.15 -44.04 9.34
CA LEU A 244 -41.15 -43.14 9.94
C LEU A 244 -42.12 -42.63 8.86
N PRO A 245 -43.42 -42.43 9.19
CA PRO A 245 -44.48 -42.15 8.23
C PRO A 245 -44.40 -40.72 7.69
N VAL A 246 -44.75 -40.58 6.43
CA VAL A 246 -44.83 -39.35 5.65
C VAL A 246 -45.82 -38.36 6.33
N GLY A 247 -45.30 -37.38 7.02
CA GLY A 247 -46.03 -36.18 7.47
C GLY A 247 -45.61 -34.98 6.62
N LEU A 248 -46.51 -34.51 5.78
CA LEU A 248 -46.36 -33.36 4.91
C LEU A 248 -46.15 -32.09 5.75
N VAL A 249 -44.95 -31.46 5.65
CA VAL A 249 -44.76 -30.09 6.16
C VAL A 249 -44.38 -29.18 4.98
N LEU A 250 -45.38 -28.46 4.53
CA LEU A 250 -45.22 -27.30 3.63
C LEU A 250 -44.64 -26.14 4.44
N VAL A 251 -43.39 -25.75 4.20
CA VAL A 251 -42.85 -24.47 4.68
C VAL A 251 -42.92 -23.46 3.56
N ALA A 252 -43.85 -22.53 3.69
CA ALA A 252 -43.98 -21.37 2.82
C ALA A 252 -42.78 -20.40 3.07
N ALA A 253 -42.00 -20.09 2.04
CA ALA A 253 -41.05 -18.99 2.08
C ALA A 253 -41.80 -17.66 1.92
N ALA A 254 -41.94 -16.90 2.98
CA ALA A 254 -42.43 -15.53 2.92
C ALA A 254 -41.23 -14.56 2.81
N GLY A 255 -41.06 -13.94 1.64
CA GLY A 255 -40.16 -12.81 1.45
C GLY A 255 -40.73 -11.57 2.17
N ALA A 256 -39.90 -10.93 2.96
CA ALA A 256 -40.17 -9.62 3.52
C ALA A 256 -39.23 -8.59 2.96
N THR A 257 -39.70 -7.79 2.01
CA THR A 257 -39.05 -6.53 1.59
C THR A 257 -39.46 -5.45 2.58
N VAL A 258 -38.49 -4.87 3.30
CA VAL A 258 -38.70 -3.69 4.13
C VAL A 258 -38.16 -2.47 3.36
N ALA A 259 -39.06 -1.65 2.86
CA ALA A 259 -38.79 -0.29 2.42
C ALA A 259 -38.96 0.65 3.61
N GLY A 260 -37.85 1.23 4.09
CA GLY A 260 -37.85 2.23 5.14
C GLY A 260 -37.80 3.64 4.58
N ALA A 261 -38.92 4.36 4.61
CA ALA A 261 -38.96 5.80 4.32
C ALA A 261 -38.65 6.59 5.60
N SER A 262 -37.58 7.40 5.56
CA SER A 262 -37.24 8.35 6.62
C SER A 262 -37.99 9.65 6.40
N ALA A 263 -38.90 9.99 7.33
CA ALA A 263 -39.54 11.29 7.40
C ALA A 263 -38.74 12.22 8.31
N TYR A 264 -38.24 13.33 7.73
CA TYR A 264 -37.72 14.49 8.46
C TYR A 264 -38.86 15.24 9.15
N ARG A 265 -38.76 15.49 10.45
CA ARG A 265 -39.53 16.52 11.12
C ARG A 265 -38.61 17.53 11.76
N LEU A 266 -38.63 18.74 11.22
CA LEU A 266 -38.22 19.96 11.93
C LEU A 266 -39.17 20.22 13.10
N ALA A 267 -38.62 20.55 14.28
CA ALA A 267 -39.31 21.29 15.29
C ALA A 267 -38.46 22.46 15.78
N ARG A 268 -38.98 23.66 15.56
CA ARG A 268 -38.52 24.92 16.15
C ARG A 268 -38.91 24.98 17.63
N ARG A 269 -37.98 25.32 18.47
CA ARG A 269 -38.09 26.43 19.46
C ARG A 269 -36.72 26.72 20.04
#